data_7c5481a41bf710f28f4be58c55bf2ea6
#
_entry.id   7c5481a41bf710f28f4be58c55bf2ea6
#
_cell.length_a   1.000
_cell.length_b   1.000
_cell.length_c   1.000
_cell.angle_alpha   90.00
_cell.angle_beta   90.00
_cell.angle_gamma   90.00
#
_symmetry.space_group_name_H-M   'P 1'
#
loop_
_entity.id
_entity.type
_entity.pdbx_description
1 polymer ?
#
loop_
_entity_poly.entity_id
_entity_poly.type
_entity_poly.pdbx_seq_one_letter_code
_entity_poly.pdbx_strand_id
1 'polypeptide(L)'
;MPTDVLVVGAGPAALAIAAELAERGLAVAVLAATDPRDPWSNTYGIWGDEVDALGLGHLLEHSWSDTCSYFGSGSSDPADPANSPTRHGRDYGLFDKTRLQQFWLERCEAAGVQWIRGLAEELSHGSGRSQVRYAPALAADVALIEARLVVDASGHKAVFVQRPELGPVAGQAAYGVVGRFTAPPVQPGQFVLMDYRADHLSEAERQEPPTFLYAMDLGQGRFFVEETSLALAPPVPYATLKQRLERRLAHRGVAIEQVEHEEFCLFPMNLPLPDLDQPVLAFGGAAAMVHPASGYLVGALLRRAPVLAAAVAQALRANPAAASAELAQAGWQALWPPELRRKHALYQFGLEKLMRFSEPQLRAHFSTFFSLPKEQWYGFLVNTASVPELIVAMLRLFATAPWNVKAGLMGMQGRELALGMGLILTR
;
A
#
# COMPACT_ATOMS: atom_id res chain seq x y z
N MET A 1 -34.61 4.87 -1.06
CA MET A 1 -34.60 3.40 -0.88
C MET A 1 -33.79 3.06 0.35
N PRO A 2 -34.07 2.00 1.08
CA PRO A 2 -33.24 1.63 2.20
C PRO A 2 -31.83 1.24 1.68
N THR A 3 -30.79 1.75 2.35
CA THR A 3 -29.39 1.48 2.00
C THR A 3 -29.01 0.04 2.37
N ASP A 4 -28.47 -0.72 1.43
CA ASP A 4 -27.91 -2.06 1.71
C ASP A 4 -26.51 -1.92 2.32
N VAL A 5 -25.66 -1.12 1.68
CA VAL A 5 -24.28 -0.93 2.14
C VAL A 5 -23.95 0.55 2.25
N LEU A 6 -23.45 0.96 3.41
CA LEU A 6 -22.83 2.27 3.62
C LEU A 6 -21.32 2.13 3.58
N VAL A 7 -20.66 2.80 2.63
CA VAL A 7 -19.21 2.90 2.55
C VAL A 7 -18.76 4.21 3.19
N VAL A 8 -17.73 4.18 4.04
CA VAL A 8 -17.19 5.37 4.70
C VAL A 8 -15.83 5.71 4.13
N GLY A 9 -15.70 6.90 3.52
CA GLY A 9 -14.47 7.40 2.90
C GLY A 9 -14.67 7.89 1.46
N ALA A 10 -13.69 8.62 0.91
CA ALA A 10 -13.71 9.16 -0.45
C ALA A 10 -12.44 8.83 -1.27
N GLY A 11 -11.54 8.04 -0.72
CA GLY A 11 -10.29 7.65 -1.38
C GLY A 11 -10.47 6.48 -2.36
N PRO A 12 -9.39 6.04 -3.02
CA PRO A 12 -9.41 4.95 -4.01
C PRO A 12 -10.09 3.68 -3.53
N ALA A 13 -9.88 3.30 -2.27
CA ALA A 13 -10.50 2.12 -1.69
C ALA A 13 -12.02 2.26 -1.59
N ALA A 14 -12.51 3.42 -1.17
CA ALA A 14 -13.95 3.68 -1.06
C ALA A 14 -14.64 3.67 -2.42
N LEU A 15 -14.07 4.36 -3.41
CA LEU A 15 -14.62 4.40 -4.76
C LEU A 15 -14.62 3.01 -5.41
N ALA A 16 -13.52 2.27 -5.29
CA ALA A 16 -13.40 0.93 -5.85
C ALA A 16 -14.45 -0.03 -5.29
N ILE A 17 -14.61 -0.08 -3.95
CA ILE A 17 -15.56 -1.02 -3.35
C ILE A 17 -17.01 -0.55 -3.54
N ALA A 18 -17.29 0.75 -3.54
CA ALA A 18 -18.63 1.28 -3.77
C ALA A 18 -19.13 0.94 -5.19
N ALA A 19 -18.28 1.16 -6.22
CA ALA A 19 -18.59 0.80 -7.60
C ALA A 19 -18.91 -0.70 -7.73
N GLU A 20 -18.03 -1.55 -7.21
CA GLU A 20 -18.18 -3.00 -7.29
C GLU A 20 -19.45 -3.53 -6.58
N LEU A 21 -19.81 -2.95 -5.43
CA LEU A 21 -21.03 -3.31 -4.71
C LEU A 21 -22.29 -2.87 -5.48
N ALA A 22 -22.31 -1.62 -5.97
CA ALA A 22 -23.44 -1.05 -6.68
C ALA A 22 -23.71 -1.74 -8.02
N GLU A 23 -22.67 -2.07 -8.79
CA GLU A 23 -22.79 -2.83 -10.05
C GLU A 23 -23.36 -4.25 -9.85
N ARG A 24 -23.30 -4.79 -8.61
CA ARG A 24 -23.96 -6.06 -8.26
C ARG A 24 -25.41 -5.90 -7.82
N GLY A 25 -25.97 -4.69 -8.00
CA GLY A 25 -27.38 -4.38 -7.74
C GLY A 25 -27.70 -4.06 -6.29
N LEU A 26 -26.70 -3.73 -5.47
CA LEU A 26 -26.92 -3.31 -4.09
C LEU A 26 -27.17 -1.79 -4.03
N ALA A 27 -28.06 -1.37 -3.13
CA ALA A 27 -28.27 0.04 -2.83
C ALA A 27 -27.10 0.56 -1.97
N VAL A 28 -26.17 1.30 -2.58
CA VAL A 28 -24.96 1.80 -1.95
C VAL A 28 -25.04 3.29 -1.69
N ALA A 29 -24.70 3.69 -0.45
CA ALA A 29 -24.41 5.06 -0.10
C ALA A 29 -22.94 5.21 0.32
N VAL A 30 -22.32 6.36 0.04
CA VAL A 30 -20.98 6.71 0.45
C VAL A 30 -21.02 7.94 1.34
N LEU A 31 -20.52 7.81 2.56
CA LEU A 31 -20.39 8.91 3.53
C LEU A 31 -18.92 9.34 3.60
N ALA A 32 -18.66 10.61 3.29
CA ALA A 32 -17.29 11.15 3.32
C ALA A 32 -17.26 12.60 3.80
N ALA A 33 -16.20 12.95 4.53
CA ALA A 33 -15.96 14.32 4.98
C ALA A 33 -15.53 15.25 3.83
N THR A 34 -14.87 14.70 2.80
CA THR A 34 -14.41 15.43 1.60
C THR A 34 -15.26 15.06 0.40
N ASP A 35 -15.22 15.87 -0.65
CA ASP A 35 -15.87 15.52 -1.92
C ASP A 35 -15.09 14.38 -2.59
N PRO A 36 -15.75 13.32 -3.08
CA PRO A 36 -15.08 12.24 -3.79
C PRO A 36 -14.44 12.69 -5.11
N ARG A 37 -14.75 13.90 -5.59
CA ARG A 37 -14.14 14.53 -6.76
C ARG A 37 -12.93 15.39 -6.44
N ASP A 38 -12.63 15.61 -5.14
CA ASP A 38 -11.42 16.33 -4.74
C ASP A 38 -10.19 15.59 -5.26
N PRO A 39 -9.19 16.28 -5.85
CA PRO A 39 -8.02 15.65 -6.42
C PRO A 39 -7.24 14.83 -5.40
N TRP A 40 -6.84 13.62 -5.76
CA TRP A 40 -5.97 12.82 -4.92
C TRP A 40 -4.55 13.37 -4.92
N SER A 41 -3.92 13.43 -3.75
CA SER A 41 -2.57 13.97 -3.58
C SER A 41 -1.48 13.01 -4.04
N ASN A 42 -1.67 11.70 -3.82
CA ASN A 42 -0.63 10.70 -3.98
C ASN A 42 -0.55 10.15 -5.40
N THR A 43 0.61 9.65 -5.77
CA THR A 43 0.83 8.88 -7.00
C THR A 43 0.45 7.41 -6.80
N TYR A 44 0.02 6.75 -7.89
CA TYR A 44 -0.41 5.34 -7.87
C TYR A 44 0.29 4.57 -8.98
N GLY A 45 1.24 3.72 -8.58
CA GLY A 45 1.97 2.87 -9.51
C GLY A 45 1.45 1.43 -9.52
N ILE A 46 1.64 0.75 -10.64
CA ILE A 46 1.23 -0.64 -10.83
C ILE A 46 2.22 -1.38 -11.73
N TRP A 47 2.42 -2.67 -11.49
CA TRP A 47 3.23 -3.49 -12.40
C TRP A 47 2.50 -3.73 -13.72
N GLY A 48 3.24 -3.73 -14.83
CA GLY A 48 2.69 -3.81 -16.18
C GLY A 48 1.82 -5.05 -16.41
N ASP A 49 2.29 -6.21 -15.97
CA ASP A 49 1.54 -7.47 -16.07
C ASP A 49 0.24 -7.46 -15.24
N GLU A 50 0.20 -6.74 -14.12
CA GLU A 50 -1.02 -6.62 -13.33
C GLU A 50 -2.06 -5.72 -14.02
N VAL A 51 -1.62 -4.57 -14.55
CA VAL A 51 -2.51 -3.64 -15.24
C VAL A 51 -3.06 -4.25 -16.52
N ASP A 52 -2.23 -5.04 -17.24
CA ASP A 52 -2.64 -5.76 -18.45
C ASP A 52 -3.68 -6.83 -18.12
N ALA A 53 -3.45 -7.62 -17.07
CA ALA A 53 -4.41 -8.63 -16.60
C ALA A 53 -5.76 -8.02 -16.18
N LEU A 54 -5.76 -6.76 -15.74
CA LEU A 54 -6.97 -6.02 -15.36
C LEU A 54 -7.62 -5.29 -16.55
N GLY A 55 -6.94 -5.19 -17.71
CA GLY A 55 -7.43 -4.44 -18.87
C GLY A 55 -7.42 -2.91 -18.67
N LEU A 56 -6.63 -2.40 -17.71
CA LEU A 56 -6.63 -0.99 -17.28
C LEU A 56 -5.44 -0.18 -17.83
N GLY A 57 -4.69 -0.70 -18.80
CA GLY A 57 -3.55 0.00 -19.42
C GLY A 57 -3.90 1.38 -19.99
N HIS A 58 -5.15 1.58 -20.42
CA HIS A 58 -5.65 2.87 -20.92
C HIS A 58 -5.74 3.97 -19.86
N LEU A 59 -5.63 3.62 -18.56
CA LEU A 59 -5.64 4.57 -17.44
C LEU A 59 -4.23 5.00 -17.03
N LEU A 60 -3.17 4.46 -17.67
CA LEU A 60 -1.80 4.86 -17.37
C LEU A 60 -1.46 6.20 -18.01
N GLU A 61 -0.76 7.05 -17.26
CA GLU A 61 -0.09 8.26 -17.74
C GLU A 61 1.27 7.91 -18.34
N HIS A 62 2.02 7.03 -17.67
CA HIS A 62 3.35 6.59 -18.06
C HIS A 62 3.53 5.08 -17.88
N SER A 63 4.45 4.51 -18.66
CA SER A 63 4.92 3.14 -18.49
C SER A 63 6.41 3.05 -18.80
N TRP A 64 7.13 2.20 -18.04
CA TRP A 64 8.56 1.99 -18.19
C TRP A 64 8.85 0.50 -18.32
N SER A 65 9.61 0.15 -19.35
CA SER A 65 10.16 -1.21 -19.52
C SER A 65 11.57 -1.35 -18.91
N ASP A 66 12.29 -0.24 -18.76
CA ASP A 66 13.58 -0.21 -18.05
C ASP A 66 13.38 0.05 -16.55
N THR A 67 12.93 -0.96 -15.83
CA THR A 67 12.81 -0.91 -14.38
C THR A 67 14.06 -1.50 -13.73
N CYS A 68 14.63 -0.79 -12.76
CA CYS A 68 15.87 -1.21 -12.13
C CYS A 68 15.97 -0.80 -10.65
N SER A 69 16.97 -1.35 -9.98
CA SER A 69 17.41 -0.92 -8.65
C SER A 69 18.93 -0.81 -8.59
N TYR A 70 19.44 0.02 -7.67
CA TYR A 70 20.85 0.18 -7.41
C TYR A 70 21.13 -0.14 -5.95
N PHE A 71 21.99 -1.12 -5.69
CA PHE A 71 22.33 -1.50 -4.32
C PHE A 71 23.73 -1.03 -3.93
N GLY A 72 24.67 -0.98 -4.86
CA GLY A 72 26.03 -0.49 -4.64
C GLY A 72 26.84 -1.31 -3.67
N SER A 73 28.14 -0.97 -3.55
CA SER A 73 29.04 -1.51 -2.54
C SER A 73 29.21 -0.58 -1.34
N GLY A 74 28.72 0.65 -1.43
CA GLY A 74 29.04 1.77 -0.55
C GLY A 74 30.26 2.57 -1.02
N SER A 75 30.92 2.17 -2.11
CA SER A 75 31.97 2.91 -2.78
C SER A 75 31.40 4.07 -3.58
N SER A 76 32.11 5.21 -3.55
CA SER A 76 31.83 6.36 -4.43
C SER A 76 32.46 6.23 -5.81
N ASP A 77 33.20 5.14 -6.10
CA ASP A 77 33.79 4.91 -7.40
C ASP A 77 32.71 4.58 -8.44
N PRO A 78 32.49 5.43 -9.45
CA PRO A 78 31.50 5.17 -10.51
C PRO A 78 31.83 3.91 -11.33
N ALA A 79 33.07 3.49 -11.37
CA ALA A 79 33.53 2.30 -12.07
C ALA A 79 33.33 1.00 -11.29
N ASP A 80 32.89 1.09 -10.01
CA ASP A 80 32.59 -0.10 -9.22
C ASP A 80 31.43 -0.88 -9.85
N PRO A 81 31.62 -2.13 -10.26
CA PRO A 81 30.58 -2.96 -10.86
C PRO A 81 29.34 -3.11 -9.97
N ALA A 82 29.50 -3.02 -8.65
CA ALA A 82 28.40 -3.09 -7.69
C ALA A 82 27.46 -1.87 -7.78
N ASN A 83 27.92 -0.75 -8.37
CA ASN A 83 27.09 0.44 -8.63
C ASN A 83 26.28 0.31 -9.93
N SER A 84 26.43 -0.78 -10.70
CA SER A 84 25.61 -1.06 -11.87
C SER A 84 24.17 -1.37 -11.49
N PRO A 85 23.20 -1.02 -12.36
CA PRO A 85 21.79 -1.31 -12.10
C PRO A 85 21.48 -2.80 -12.13
N THR A 86 20.72 -3.27 -11.16
CA THR A 86 20.02 -4.55 -11.23
C THR A 86 18.74 -4.34 -12.03
N ARG A 87 18.70 -4.84 -13.27
CA ARG A 87 17.52 -4.73 -14.15
C ARG A 87 16.51 -5.79 -13.80
N HIS A 88 15.24 -5.39 -13.68
CA HIS A 88 14.16 -6.28 -13.25
C HIS A 88 13.50 -7.02 -14.40
N GLY A 89 13.56 -6.47 -15.61
CA GLY A 89 12.88 -7.03 -16.80
C GLY A 89 11.38 -7.19 -16.56
N ARG A 90 10.79 -6.25 -15.87
CA ARG A 90 9.36 -6.16 -15.57
C ARG A 90 8.92 -4.72 -15.73
N ASP A 91 7.86 -4.53 -16.51
CA ASP A 91 7.31 -3.21 -16.79
C ASP A 91 6.58 -2.64 -15.57
N TYR A 92 6.61 -1.33 -15.46
CA TYR A 92 5.89 -0.60 -14.40
C TYR A 92 5.11 0.55 -15.02
N GLY A 93 3.92 0.81 -14.50
CA GLY A 93 3.04 1.88 -14.95
C GLY A 93 2.71 2.84 -13.82
N LEU A 94 2.52 4.10 -14.17
CA LEU A 94 1.97 5.13 -13.32
C LEU A 94 0.56 5.46 -13.81
N PHE A 95 -0.45 5.33 -12.95
CA PHE A 95 -1.79 5.76 -13.28
C PHE A 95 -1.87 7.28 -13.41
N ASP A 96 -2.58 7.76 -14.44
CA ASP A 96 -3.17 9.09 -14.40
C ASP A 96 -4.22 9.09 -13.29
N LYS A 97 -3.89 9.73 -12.16
CA LYS A 97 -4.74 9.71 -10.96
C LYS A 97 -6.12 10.33 -11.20
N THR A 98 -6.22 11.29 -12.10
CA THR A 98 -7.48 11.93 -12.49
C THR A 98 -8.35 10.95 -13.29
N ARG A 99 -7.77 10.27 -14.30
CA ARG A 99 -8.47 9.23 -15.07
C ARG A 99 -8.88 8.05 -14.21
N LEU A 100 -8.02 7.61 -13.30
CA LEU A 100 -8.33 6.50 -12.39
C LEU A 100 -9.48 6.87 -11.44
N GLN A 101 -9.48 8.09 -10.89
CA GLN A 101 -10.56 8.60 -10.05
C GLN A 101 -11.86 8.69 -10.85
N GLN A 102 -11.81 9.28 -12.05
CA GLN A 102 -12.95 9.43 -12.95
C GLN A 102 -13.53 8.07 -13.34
N PHE A 103 -12.69 7.09 -13.64
CA PHE A 103 -13.11 5.71 -13.96
C PHE A 103 -14.00 5.11 -12.86
N TRP A 104 -13.67 5.29 -11.59
CA TRP A 104 -14.51 4.78 -10.51
C TRP A 104 -15.74 5.66 -10.27
N LEU A 105 -15.61 6.98 -10.36
CA LEU A 105 -16.75 7.90 -10.21
C LEU A 105 -17.85 7.63 -11.24
N GLU A 106 -17.49 7.46 -12.52
CA GLU A 106 -18.42 7.14 -13.59
C GLU A 106 -19.14 5.81 -13.34
N ARG A 107 -18.43 4.78 -12.88
CA ARG A 107 -19.02 3.49 -12.50
C ARG A 107 -19.99 3.64 -11.31
N CYS A 108 -19.61 4.41 -10.30
CA CYS A 108 -20.47 4.70 -9.16
C CYS A 108 -21.74 5.44 -9.59
N GLU A 109 -21.63 6.46 -10.45
CA GLU A 109 -22.75 7.23 -10.96
C GLU A 109 -23.69 6.36 -11.81
N ALA A 110 -23.13 5.60 -12.73
CA ALA A 110 -23.91 4.69 -13.59
C ALA A 110 -24.68 3.63 -12.79
N ALA A 111 -24.10 3.17 -11.67
CA ALA A 111 -24.73 2.20 -10.77
C ALA A 111 -25.61 2.82 -9.68
N GLY A 112 -25.78 4.16 -9.66
CA GLY A 112 -26.70 4.85 -8.76
C GLY A 112 -26.22 4.99 -7.32
N VAL A 113 -24.91 5.04 -7.07
CA VAL A 113 -24.33 5.29 -5.74
C VAL A 113 -24.77 6.66 -5.22
N GLN A 114 -25.25 6.71 -3.98
CA GLN A 114 -25.64 7.95 -3.31
C GLN A 114 -24.47 8.55 -2.54
N TRP A 115 -24.22 9.84 -2.72
CA TRP A 115 -23.14 10.56 -2.03
C TRP A 115 -23.71 11.39 -0.87
N ILE A 116 -23.13 11.22 0.31
CA ILE A 116 -23.47 11.94 1.54
C ILE A 116 -22.22 12.63 2.05
N ARG A 117 -22.27 13.95 2.16
CA ARG A 117 -21.14 14.73 2.67
C ARG A 117 -21.28 14.95 4.17
N GLY A 118 -20.34 14.43 4.95
CA GLY A 118 -20.33 14.56 6.39
C GLY A 118 -19.22 13.72 7.04
N LEU A 119 -18.96 14.02 8.30
CA LEU A 119 -17.97 13.32 9.11
C LEU A 119 -18.67 12.21 9.90
N ALA A 120 -18.30 10.96 9.66
CA ALA A 120 -18.76 9.81 10.42
C ALA A 120 -18.20 9.88 11.86
N GLU A 121 -19.05 9.70 12.88
CA GLU A 121 -18.68 9.88 14.28
C GLU A 121 -18.86 8.61 15.10
N GLU A 122 -20.02 7.95 15.00
CA GLU A 122 -20.38 6.82 15.84
C GLU A 122 -21.12 5.75 15.04
N LEU A 123 -20.83 4.49 15.36
CA LEU A 123 -21.48 3.33 14.76
C LEU A 123 -22.14 2.51 15.86
N SER A 124 -23.42 2.21 15.67
CA SER A 124 -24.18 1.29 16.54
C SER A 124 -24.82 0.18 15.70
N HIS A 125 -25.02 -0.96 16.33
CA HIS A 125 -25.59 -2.14 15.68
C HIS A 125 -26.92 -2.52 16.31
N GLY A 126 -27.97 -2.56 15.49
CA GLY A 126 -29.30 -3.04 15.88
C GLY A 126 -29.56 -4.48 15.43
N SER A 127 -30.79 -4.95 15.61
CA SER A 127 -31.20 -6.32 15.32
C SER A 127 -31.21 -6.75 13.84
N GLY A 128 -30.88 -5.87 12.93
CA GLY A 128 -30.85 -6.19 11.49
C GLY A 128 -30.18 -5.12 10.65
N ARG A 129 -29.85 -3.98 11.26
CA ARG A 129 -29.21 -2.84 10.61
C ARG A 129 -28.20 -2.21 11.55
N SER A 130 -27.18 -1.61 10.95
CA SER A 130 -26.26 -0.71 11.60
C SER A 130 -26.67 0.72 11.36
N GLN A 131 -26.48 1.58 12.36
CA GLN A 131 -26.79 3.01 12.29
C GLN A 131 -25.49 3.79 12.50
N VAL A 132 -25.20 4.70 11.58
CA VAL A 132 -24.06 5.62 11.66
C VAL A 132 -24.58 7.01 11.96
N ARG A 133 -24.08 7.59 13.05
CA ARG A 133 -24.25 9.00 13.40
C ARG A 133 -23.12 9.78 12.71
N TYR A 134 -23.48 10.89 12.08
CA TYR A 134 -22.52 11.73 11.37
C TYR A 134 -22.87 13.21 11.49
N ALA A 135 -21.86 14.07 11.41
CA ALA A 135 -22.00 15.52 11.30
C ALA A 135 -22.07 15.89 9.80
N PRO A 136 -23.23 16.34 9.28
CA PRO A 136 -23.35 16.78 7.89
C PRO A 136 -22.50 18.03 7.62
N ALA A 137 -21.93 18.14 6.41
CA ALA A 137 -21.07 19.27 6.06
C ALA A 137 -21.81 20.63 5.98
N LEU A 138 -23.13 20.61 5.77
CA LEU A 138 -23.95 21.80 5.50
C LEU A 138 -25.07 22.02 6.54
N ALA A 139 -25.14 21.23 7.61
CA ALA A 139 -26.15 21.35 8.65
C ALA A 139 -25.49 21.34 10.04
N ALA A 140 -26.12 22.05 11.00
CA ALA A 140 -25.60 22.11 12.36
C ALA A 140 -25.99 20.89 13.19
N ASP A 141 -27.08 20.21 12.82
CA ASP A 141 -27.59 19.08 13.58
C ASP A 141 -26.99 17.77 13.07
N VAL A 142 -26.69 16.89 14.01
CA VAL A 142 -26.22 15.53 13.75
C VAL A 142 -27.32 14.73 13.02
N ALA A 143 -26.94 13.96 12.03
CA ALA A 143 -27.84 13.11 11.27
C ALA A 143 -27.52 11.63 11.46
N LEU A 144 -28.47 10.78 11.10
CA LEU A 144 -28.36 9.32 11.19
C LEU A 144 -28.61 8.70 9.83
N ILE A 145 -27.82 7.68 9.51
CA ILE A 145 -28.02 6.83 8.35
C ILE A 145 -28.01 5.37 8.74
N GLU A 146 -28.99 4.62 8.24
CA GLU A 146 -29.09 3.18 8.47
C GLU A 146 -28.67 2.40 7.23
N ALA A 147 -27.89 1.35 7.45
CA ALA A 147 -27.50 0.39 6.42
C ALA A 147 -27.51 -1.04 6.95
N ARG A 148 -27.63 -2.01 6.07
CA ARG A 148 -27.52 -3.42 6.46
C ARG A 148 -26.09 -3.81 6.77
N LEU A 149 -25.13 -3.21 6.07
CA LEU A 149 -23.70 -3.39 6.28
C LEU A 149 -23.01 -2.04 6.20
N VAL A 150 -22.02 -1.80 7.06
CA VAL A 150 -21.10 -0.67 6.99
C VAL A 150 -19.73 -1.18 6.58
N VAL A 151 -19.11 -0.52 5.59
CA VAL A 151 -17.75 -0.79 5.09
C VAL A 151 -16.89 0.43 5.38
N ASP A 152 -15.96 0.30 6.31
CA ASP A 152 -14.97 1.33 6.61
C ASP A 152 -13.85 1.31 5.56
N ALA A 153 -13.82 2.32 4.70
CA ALA A 153 -12.78 2.56 3.69
C ALA A 153 -12.12 3.93 3.89
N SER A 154 -12.08 4.41 5.13
CA SER A 154 -11.59 5.74 5.53
C SER A 154 -10.05 5.86 5.54
N GLY A 155 -9.32 4.80 5.21
CA GLY A 155 -7.86 4.76 5.19
C GLY A 155 -7.25 4.04 6.40
N HIS A 156 -5.96 4.23 6.63
CA HIS A 156 -5.26 3.48 7.68
C HIS A 156 -5.61 3.91 9.12
N LYS A 157 -6.14 5.10 9.29
CA LYS A 157 -6.77 5.55 10.54
C LYS A 157 -8.27 5.23 10.47
N ALA A 158 -8.57 3.94 10.56
CA ALA A 158 -9.95 3.46 10.50
C ALA A 158 -10.86 4.18 11.51
N VAL A 159 -12.08 4.55 11.06
CA VAL A 159 -13.05 5.25 11.91
C VAL A 159 -13.80 4.29 12.80
N PHE A 160 -14.18 3.13 12.29
CA PHE A 160 -15.06 2.19 13.01
C PHE A 160 -14.42 0.84 13.30
N VAL A 161 -13.48 0.42 12.47
CA VAL A 161 -12.90 -0.91 12.58
C VAL A 161 -11.91 -0.99 13.74
N GLN A 162 -12.12 -1.96 14.60
CA GLN A 162 -11.25 -2.28 15.72
C GLN A 162 -10.19 -3.29 15.33
N ARG A 163 -9.04 -3.20 16.00
CA ARG A 163 -7.91 -4.11 15.84
C ARG A 163 -7.14 -4.28 17.14
N PRO A 164 -6.44 -5.40 17.35
CA PRO A 164 -5.62 -5.58 18.53
C PRO A 164 -4.44 -4.59 18.54
N GLU A 165 -4.09 -4.10 19.71
CA GLU A 165 -2.88 -3.31 19.93
C GLU A 165 -1.69 -4.25 20.15
N LEU A 166 -0.83 -4.41 19.15
CA LEU A 166 0.35 -5.28 19.20
C LEU A 166 1.67 -4.49 19.29
N GLY A 167 1.63 -3.30 19.87
CA GLY A 167 2.77 -2.39 19.98
C GLY A 167 2.78 -1.28 18.94
N PRO A 168 3.90 -0.53 18.83
CA PRO A 168 3.97 0.63 17.95
C PRO A 168 3.83 0.23 16.48
N VAL A 169 3.09 1.04 15.72
CA VAL A 169 2.93 0.87 14.28
C VAL A 169 4.12 1.50 13.57
N ALA A 170 4.83 0.68 12.82
CA ALA A 170 5.94 1.14 11.99
C ALA A 170 5.41 1.69 10.66
N GLY A 171 5.87 2.88 10.31
CA GLY A 171 5.51 3.55 9.06
C GLY A 171 6.66 3.59 8.07
N GLN A 172 6.36 3.32 6.81
CA GLN A 172 7.20 3.71 5.69
C GLN A 172 6.85 5.16 5.37
N ALA A 173 7.82 6.05 5.52
CA ALA A 173 7.67 7.47 5.21
C ALA A 173 8.44 7.81 3.94
N ALA A 174 7.89 8.70 3.12
CA ALA A 174 8.51 9.18 1.92
C ALA A 174 8.23 10.66 1.68
N TYR A 175 9.23 11.37 1.15
CA TYR A 175 9.14 12.74 0.67
C TYR A 175 9.53 12.78 -0.79
N GLY A 176 8.63 13.22 -1.65
CA GLY A 176 8.82 13.25 -3.09
C GLY A 176 8.59 14.63 -3.72
N VAL A 177 9.21 14.83 -4.86
CA VAL A 177 9.09 16.03 -5.70
C VAL A 177 8.82 15.60 -7.14
N VAL A 178 7.74 16.09 -7.71
CA VAL A 178 7.52 16.16 -9.15
C VAL A 178 7.98 17.52 -9.64
N GLY A 179 8.82 17.55 -10.66
CA GLY A 179 9.32 18.86 -11.15
C GLY A 179 10.37 18.76 -12.23
N ARG A 180 11.09 19.88 -12.42
CA ARG A 180 12.22 20.01 -13.35
C ARG A 180 13.51 20.18 -12.57
N PHE A 181 14.60 19.67 -13.17
CA PHE A 181 15.90 19.58 -12.53
C PHE A 181 16.99 20.10 -13.49
N THR A 182 18.11 20.58 -12.95
CA THR A 182 19.25 21.07 -13.73
C THR A 182 19.88 20.00 -14.64
N ALA A 183 19.75 18.75 -14.27
CA ALA A 183 20.15 17.58 -15.05
C ALA A 183 19.21 16.41 -14.71
N PRO A 184 19.09 15.39 -15.57
CA PRO A 184 18.27 14.21 -15.30
C PRO A 184 18.69 13.51 -13.99
N PRO A 185 17.82 13.37 -12.97
CA PRO A 185 18.14 12.66 -11.73
C PRO A 185 18.24 11.13 -11.92
N VAL A 186 17.61 10.60 -12.96
CA VAL A 186 17.69 9.22 -13.45
C VAL A 186 17.84 9.21 -14.95
N GLN A 187 18.25 8.08 -15.54
CA GLN A 187 18.40 8.00 -17.00
C GLN A 187 17.03 8.23 -17.69
N PRO A 188 17.03 8.89 -18.87
CA PRO A 188 15.81 9.06 -19.65
C PRO A 188 15.11 7.72 -19.93
N GLY A 189 13.79 7.70 -19.77
CA GLY A 189 12.97 6.50 -19.94
C GLY A 189 13.10 5.46 -18.83
N GLN A 190 13.76 5.78 -17.72
CA GLN A 190 14.04 4.84 -16.63
C GLN A 190 13.06 5.02 -15.47
N PHE A 191 12.71 3.88 -14.86
CA PHE A 191 12.10 3.78 -13.54
C PHE A 191 13.06 3.11 -12.57
N VAL A 192 13.43 3.83 -11.49
CA VAL A 192 14.27 3.33 -10.41
C VAL A 192 13.39 2.98 -9.22
N LEU A 193 13.24 1.68 -8.96
CA LEU A 193 12.42 1.17 -7.85
C LEU A 193 13.09 1.41 -6.49
N MET A 194 14.39 1.19 -6.39
CA MET A 194 15.16 1.40 -5.17
C MET A 194 16.61 1.74 -5.51
N ASP A 195 17.08 2.91 -5.09
CA ASP A 195 18.48 3.24 -5.12
C ASP A 195 19.03 3.42 -3.70
N TYR A 196 19.65 2.37 -3.20
CA TYR A 196 20.26 2.32 -1.86
C TYR A 196 21.74 2.76 -1.85
N ARG A 197 22.29 3.28 -2.95
CA ARG A 197 23.65 3.83 -2.92
C ARG A 197 23.75 4.94 -1.90
N ALA A 198 24.69 4.82 -0.96
CA ALA A 198 24.82 5.70 0.20
C ALA A 198 26.11 6.54 0.15
N ASP A 199 26.66 6.72 -1.05
CA ASP A 199 27.90 7.47 -1.33
C ASP A 199 27.81 8.98 -0.99
N HIS A 200 26.60 9.53 -0.96
CA HIS A 200 26.29 10.90 -0.55
C HIS A 200 26.19 11.09 0.97
N LEU A 201 26.22 10.02 1.77
CA LEU A 201 26.12 10.07 3.23
C LEU A 201 27.49 10.00 3.91
N SER A 202 27.68 10.79 4.95
CA SER A 202 28.80 10.64 5.86
C SER A 202 28.72 9.31 6.64
N GLU A 203 29.82 8.89 7.26
CA GLU A 203 29.85 7.67 8.04
C GLU A 203 28.89 7.69 9.23
N ALA A 204 28.72 8.86 9.88
CA ALA A 204 27.76 9.03 10.95
C ALA A 204 26.31 8.85 10.47
N GLU A 205 25.96 9.39 9.30
CA GLU A 205 24.62 9.30 8.73
C GLU A 205 24.29 7.89 8.21
N ARG A 206 25.30 7.08 7.86
CA ARG A 206 25.11 5.66 7.53
C ARG A 206 24.72 4.79 8.73
N GLN A 207 24.88 5.30 9.96
CA GLN A 207 24.42 4.66 11.18
C GLN A 207 22.95 4.99 11.50
N GLU A 208 22.38 6.01 10.85
CA GLU A 208 20.99 6.34 10.97
C GLU A 208 20.10 5.39 10.15
N PRO A 209 18.77 5.38 10.37
CA PRO A 209 17.85 4.56 9.60
C PRO A 209 18.04 4.75 8.08
N PRO A 210 18.25 3.66 7.32
CA PRO A 210 18.56 3.77 5.89
C PRO A 210 17.36 4.25 5.08
N THR A 211 17.68 4.99 4.00
CA THR A 211 16.69 5.47 3.02
C THR A 211 17.17 5.16 1.61
N PHE A 212 16.27 5.19 0.66
CA PHE A 212 16.55 4.94 -0.75
C PHE A 212 15.81 5.94 -1.63
N LEU A 213 16.35 6.18 -2.83
CA LEU A 213 15.66 6.94 -3.86
C LEU A 213 14.71 6.03 -4.64
N TYR A 214 13.47 6.47 -4.78
CA TYR A 214 12.49 6.00 -5.75
C TYR A 214 12.32 7.11 -6.79
N ALA A 215 12.47 6.81 -8.09
CA ALA A 215 12.46 7.87 -9.08
C ALA A 215 12.06 7.39 -10.48
N MET A 216 11.47 8.29 -11.25
CA MET A 216 11.01 8.00 -12.59
C MET A 216 11.07 9.22 -13.51
N ASP A 217 11.40 8.97 -14.77
CA ASP A 217 11.28 9.93 -15.85
C ASP A 217 9.82 10.03 -16.30
N LEU A 218 9.21 11.20 -16.16
CA LEU A 218 7.84 11.50 -16.60
C LEU A 218 7.79 12.09 -18.02
N GLY A 219 8.93 12.11 -18.71
CA GLY A 219 9.05 12.70 -20.04
C GLY A 219 9.11 14.22 -20.04
N GLN A 220 9.50 14.79 -21.20
CA GLN A 220 9.58 16.25 -21.42
C GLN A 220 10.42 17.02 -20.39
N GLY A 221 11.45 16.38 -19.79
CA GLY A 221 12.32 16.97 -18.78
C GLY A 221 11.66 17.07 -17.39
N ARG A 222 10.55 16.39 -17.16
CA ARG A 222 9.88 16.25 -15.84
C ARG A 222 10.28 14.93 -15.23
N PHE A 223 10.52 14.94 -13.94
CA PHE A 223 10.84 13.74 -13.16
C PHE A 223 10.06 13.73 -11.84
N PHE A 224 9.78 12.52 -11.35
CA PHE A 224 9.42 12.31 -9.96
C PHE A 224 10.60 11.69 -9.23
N VAL A 225 10.99 12.27 -8.12
CA VAL A 225 12.05 11.77 -7.24
C VAL A 225 11.55 11.75 -5.80
N GLU A 226 11.79 10.66 -5.11
CA GLU A 226 11.28 10.47 -3.75
C GLU A 226 12.35 9.77 -2.89
N GLU A 227 12.69 10.37 -1.75
CA GLU A 227 13.51 9.71 -0.72
C GLU A 227 12.58 9.00 0.24
N THR A 228 12.73 7.68 0.32
CA THR A 228 11.84 6.77 1.04
C THR A 228 12.62 6.02 2.12
N SER A 229 12.05 5.94 3.33
CA SER A 229 12.56 5.04 4.37
C SER A 229 11.96 3.63 4.21
N LEU A 230 12.63 2.61 4.75
CA LEU A 230 11.91 1.40 5.13
C LEU A 230 11.03 1.69 6.36
N ALA A 231 10.12 0.77 6.70
CA ALA A 231 9.28 0.94 7.88
C ALA A 231 10.10 1.09 9.16
N LEU A 232 9.72 2.06 9.99
CA LEU A 232 10.33 2.32 11.29
C LEU A 232 9.27 2.82 12.28
N ALA A 233 9.47 2.57 13.57
CA ALA A 233 8.63 3.10 14.65
C ALA A 233 9.51 3.83 15.69
N PRO A 234 9.42 5.19 15.78
CA PRO A 234 8.60 6.09 14.96
C PRO A 234 9.10 6.19 13.51
N PRO A 235 8.25 6.59 12.55
CA PRO A 235 8.65 6.79 11.16
C PRO A 235 9.73 7.86 11.01
N VAL A 236 10.58 7.75 10.00
CA VAL A 236 11.59 8.78 9.69
C VAL A 236 10.88 10.11 9.39
N PRO A 237 11.29 11.23 10.04
CA PRO A 237 10.66 12.54 9.81
C PRO A 237 10.81 13.02 8.36
N TYR A 238 9.77 13.64 7.82
CA TYR A 238 9.80 14.21 6.45
C TYR A 238 10.93 15.22 6.24
N ALA A 239 11.26 16.02 7.25
CA ALA A 239 12.38 16.97 7.18
C ALA A 239 13.72 16.26 6.93
N THR A 240 13.93 15.09 7.55
CA THR A 240 15.11 14.24 7.32
C THR A 240 15.11 13.67 5.90
N LEU A 241 13.97 13.19 5.41
CA LEU A 241 13.85 12.67 4.05
C LEU A 241 14.11 13.76 3.01
N LYS A 242 13.53 14.94 3.19
CA LYS A 242 13.78 16.12 2.33
C LYS A 242 15.26 16.47 2.28
N GLN A 243 15.92 16.59 3.42
CA GLN A 243 17.34 16.90 3.50
C GLN A 243 18.21 15.85 2.80
N ARG A 244 17.85 14.56 2.95
CA ARG A 244 18.57 13.46 2.30
C ARG A 244 18.37 13.46 0.78
N LEU A 245 17.16 13.71 0.30
CA LEU A 245 16.87 13.86 -1.12
C LEU A 245 17.72 14.99 -1.74
N GLU A 246 17.69 16.19 -1.13
CA GLU A 246 18.46 17.34 -1.61
C GLU A 246 19.96 17.04 -1.64
N ARG A 247 20.49 16.38 -0.62
CA ARG A 247 21.90 15.99 -0.55
C ARG A 247 22.27 14.95 -1.59
N ARG A 248 21.41 13.93 -1.79
CA ARG A 248 21.60 12.89 -2.82
C ARG A 248 21.66 13.51 -4.22
N LEU A 249 20.72 14.41 -4.52
CA LEU A 249 20.68 15.12 -5.79
C LEU A 249 21.93 15.99 -5.98
N ALA A 250 22.29 16.79 -4.98
CA ALA A 250 23.47 17.65 -5.02
C ALA A 250 24.77 16.84 -5.23
N HIS A 251 24.91 15.68 -4.56
CA HIS A 251 26.06 14.78 -4.75
C HIS A 251 26.17 14.28 -6.20
N ARG A 252 25.04 14.16 -6.90
CA ARG A 252 24.99 13.81 -8.33
C ARG A 252 25.08 15.00 -9.28
N GLY A 253 25.32 16.21 -8.76
CA GLY A 253 25.36 17.44 -9.56
C GLY A 253 23.97 17.86 -10.08
N VAL A 254 22.90 17.43 -9.43
CA VAL A 254 21.51 17.74 -9.80
C VAL A 254 20.92 18.68 -8.76
N ALA A 255 20.23 19.73 -9.21
CA ALA A 255 19.45 20.62 -8.36
C ALA A 255 17.99 20.67 -8.85
N ILE A 256 17.07 20.91 -7.93
CA ILE A 256 15.66 21.13 -8.24
C ILE A 256 15.53 22.55 -8.78
N GLU A 257 15.09 22.72 -10.03
CA GLU A 257 14.85 24.02 -10.66
C GLU A 257 13.41 24.50 -10.43
N GLN A 258 12.44 23.58 -10.56
CA GLN A 258 11.04 23.90 -10.41
C GLN A 258 10.31 22.74 -9.72
N VAL A 259 9.62 23.05 -8.63
CA VAL A 259 8.70 22.14 -7.96
C VAL A 259 7.30 22.33 -8.54
N GLU A 260 6.73 21.31 -9.12
CA GLU A 260 5.34 21.28 -9.58
C GLU A 260 4.42 20.70 -8.51
N HIS A 261 4.90 19.68 -7.79
CA HIS A 261 4.16 19.02 -6.70
C HIS A 261 5.13 18.43 -5.67
N GLU A 262 4.79 18.58 -4.39
CA GLU A 262 5.45 17.85 -3.29
C GLU A 262 4.52 16.75 -2.80
N GLU A 263 5.06 15.56 -2.58
CA GLU A 263 4.32 14.42 -2.07
C GLU A 263 4.87 13.96 -0.73
N PHE A 264 3.96 13.74 0.24
CA PHE A 264 4.27 13.27 1.58
C PHE A 264 3.50 11.97 1.81
N CYS A 265 4.22 10.86 1.82
CA CYS A 265 3.61 9.55 2.03
C CYS A 265 3.94 8.99 3.40
N LEU A 266 2.94 8.33 4.01
CA LEU A 266 3.10 7.55 5.22
C LEU A 266 2.21 6.31 5.14
N PHE A 267 2.83 5.15 5.06
CA PHE A 267 2.13 3.87 5.00
C PHE A 267 2.40 3.06 6.27
N PRO A 268 1.36 2.62 7.01
CA PRO A 268 1.57 1.71 8.13
C PRO A 268 1.87 0.30 7.60
N MET A 269 3.09 -0.18 7.84
CA MET A 269 3.58 -1.41 7.24
C MET A 269 3.30 -2.66 8.08
N ASN A 270 3.23 -2.51 9.40
CA ASN A 270 3.04 -3.62 10.34
C ASN A 270 1.72 -3.55 11.11
N LEU A 271 0.68 -2.96 10.51
CA LEU A 271 -0.66 -2.97 11.11
C LEU A 271 -1.13 -4.41 11.34
N PRO A 272 -1.60 -4.73 12.55
CA PRO A 272 -2.28 -6.00 12.76
C PRO A 272 -3.57 -6.06 11.94
N LEU A 273 -3.99 -7.27 11.58
CA LEU A 273 -5.31 -7.46 10.99
C LEU A 273 -6.38 -6.92 11.93
N PRO A 274 -7.49 -6.37 11.38
CA PRO A 274 -8.67 -6.08 12.16
C PRO A 274 -9.20 -7.32 12.89
N ASP A 275 -10.01 -7.09 13.91
CA ASP A 275 -10.86 -8.15 14.45
C ASP A 275 -11.83 -8.60 13.34
N LEU A 276 -11.76 -9.84 12.93
CA LEU A 276 -12.54 -10.38 11.81
C LEU A 276 -13.94 -10.86 12.24
N ASP A 277 -14.25 -10.83 13.54
CA ASP A 277 -15.55 -11.23 14.09
C ASP A 277 -16.46 -10.02 14.39
N GLN A 278 -16.00 -8.79 14.08
CA GLN A 278 -16.78 -7.56 14.28
C GLN A 278 -17.87 -7.38 13.20
N PRO A 279 -19.02 -6.74 13.55
CA PRO A 279 -20.16 -6.56 12.65
C PRO A 279 -19.98 -5.41 11.64
N VAL A 280 -18.83 -4.80 11.57
CA VAL A 280 -18.42 -3.83 10.55
C VAL A 280 -17.34 -4.44 9.67
N LEU A 281 -17.40 -4.15 8.38
CA LEU A 281 -16.39 -4.58 7.40
C LEU A 281 -15.44 -3.43 7.11
N ALA A 282 -14.24 -3.72 6.63
CA ALA A 282 -13.36 -2.69 6.09
C ALA A 282 -12.80 -3.05 4.72
N PHE A 283 -12.25 -2.02 4.04
CA PHE A 283 -11.54 -2.19 2.77
C PHE A 283 -10.36 -1.21 2.66
N GLY A 284 -9.32 -1.59 1.95
CA GLY A 284 -8.11 -0.77 1.79
C GLY A 284 -7.27 -0.67 3.06
N GLY A 285 -6.80 0.54 3.38
CA GLY A 285 -5.97 0.80 4.56
C GLY A 285 -6.64 0.42 5.88
N ALA A 286 -7.95 0.66 6.01
CA ALA A 286 -8.74 0.27 7.18
C ALA A 286 -8.76 -1.26 7.39
N ALA A 287 -8.66 -2.03 6.33
CA ALA A 287 -8.59 -3.50 6.38
C ALA A 287 -7.16 -4.06 6.48
N ALA A 288 -6.14 -3.24 6.75
CA ALA A 288 -4.73 -3.63 6.74
C ALA A 288 -4.26 -4.25 5.41
N MET A 289 -4.77 -3.74 4.27
CA MET A 289 -4.43 -4.27 2.94
C MET A 289 -3.11 -3.72 2.37
N VAL A 290 -2.48 -2.73 3.01
CA VAL A 290 -1.11 -2.31 2.66
C VAL A 290 -0.19 -3.50 2.79
N HIS A 291 0.56 -3.80 1.73
CA HIS A 291 1.44 -4.97 1.70
C HIS A 291 2.65 -4.76 2.63
N PRO A 292 2.87 -5.60 3.66
CA PRO A 292 3.90 -5.33 4.67
C PRO A 292 5.34 -5.29 4.13
N ALA A 293 5.61 -5.95 3.01
CA ALA A 293 6.96 -6.01 2.44
C ALA A 293 7.24 -4.96 1.36
N SER A 294 6.20 -4.35 0.76
CA SER A 294 6.38 -3.45 -0.39
C SER A 294 5.62 -2.13 -0.29
N GLY A 295 4.72 -1.95 0.69
CA GLY A 295 3.83 -0.79 0.74
C GLY A 295 2.75 -0.78 -0.35
N TYR A 296 2.74 -1.77 -1.23
CA TYR A 296 1.88 -1.83 -2.40
C TYR A 296 0.41 -2.05 -2.03
N LEU A 297 -0.48 -1.29 -2.64
CA LEU A 297 -1.91 -1.34 -2.30
C LEU A 297 -2.82 -1.34 -3.53
N VAL A 298 -2.57 -0.49 -4.55
CA VAL A 298 -3.53 -0.21 -5.63
C VAL A 298 -3.92 -1.47 -6.41
N GLY A 299 -2.97 -2.31 -6.80
CA GLY A 299 -3.27 -3.58 -7.47
C GLY A 299 -4.07 -4.55 -6.59
N ALA A 300 -3.82 -4.54 -5.27
CA ALA A 300 -4.62 -5.31 -4.32
C ALA A 300 -6.06 -4.78 -4.23
N LEU A 301 -6.30 -3.47 -4.26
CA LEU A 301 -7.65 -2.89 -4.31
C LEU A 301 -8.39 -3.37 -5.55
N LEU A 302 -7.77 -3.23 -6.72
CA LEU A 302 -8.36 -3.60 -8.01
C LEU A 302 -8.74 -5.09 -8.09
N ARG A 303 -7.87 -5.97 -7.57
CA ARG A 303 -8.14 -7.43 -7.60
C ARG A 303 -9.13 -7.88 -6.54
N ARG A 304 -9.18 -7.25 -5.37
CA ARG A 304 -9.92 -7.75 -4.21
C ARG A 304 -11.30 -7.11 -4.05
N ALA A 305 -11.55 -5.90 -4.58
CA ALA A 305 -12.85 -5.26 -4.55
C ALA A 305 -13.96 -6.11 -5.22
N PRO A 306 -13.74 -6.68 -6.44
CA PRO A 306 -14.74 -7.55 -7.07
C PRO A 306 -15.07 -8.81 -6.24
N VAL A 307 -14.06 -9.40 -5.61
CA VAL A 307 -14.21 -10.62 -4.79
C VAL A 307 -15.03 -10.32 -3.54
N LEU A 308 -14.69 -9.25 -2.84
CA LEU A 308 -15.40 -8.81 -1.65
C LEU A 308 -16.86 -8.46 -1.96
N ALA A 309 -17.07 -7.65 -3.01
CA ALA A 309 -18.42 -7.24 -3.41
C ALA A 309 -19.29 -8.43 -3.83
N ALA A 310 -18.72 -9.44 -4.50
CA ALA A 310 -19.42 -10.66 -4.86
C ALA A 310 -19.86 -11.45 -3.62
N ALA A 311 -19.00 -11.60 -2.63
CA ALA A 311 -19.32 -12.30 -1.39
C ALA A 311 -20.44 -11.61 -0.59
N VAL A 312 -20.35 -10.29 -0.45
CA VAL A 312 -21.40 -9.49 0.22
C VAL A 312 -22.73 -9.58 -0.52
N ALA A 313 -22.73 -9.42 -1.84
CA ALA A 313 -23.94 -9.51 -2.64
C ALA A 313 -24.56 -10.92 -2.61
N GLN A 314 -23.74 -11.96 -2.57
CA GLN A 314 -24.21 -13.34 -2.43
C GLN A 314 -24.84 -13.57 -1.06
N ALA A 315 -24.22 -13.11 0.02
CA ALA A 315 -24.76 -13.24 1.38
C ALA A 315 -26.10 -12.52 1.52
N LEU A 316 -26.23 -11.31 0.99
CA LEU A 316 -27.48 -10.55 0.97
C LEU A 316 -28.61 -11.23 0.18
N ARG A 317 -28.29 -11.86 -0.96
CA ARG A 317 -29.26 -12.61 -1.76
C ARG A 317 -29.69 -13.92 -1.11
N ALA A 318 -28.73 -14.62 -0.49
CA ALA A 318 -29.01 -15.90 0.17
C ALA A 318 -29.89 -15.74 1.42
N ASN A 319 -29.66 -14.67 2.19
CA ASN A 319 -30.47 -14.34 3.36
C ASN A 319 -30.83 -12.84 3.37
N PRO A 320 -31.96 -12.44 2.77
CA PRO A 320 -32.43 -11.06 2.80
C PRO A 320 -32.66 -10.49 4.21
N ALA A 321 -32.75 -11.31 5.24
CA ALA A 321 -32.89 -10.91 6.64
C ALA A 321 -31.57 -11.02 7.44
N ALA A 322 -30.45 -11.34 6.79
CA ALA A 322 -29.14 -11.49 7.46
C ALA A 322 -28.80 -10.28 8.33
N ALA A 323 -28.30 -10.52 9.52
CA ALA A 323 -27.80 -9.47 10.41
C ALA A 323 -26.49 -8.87 9.88
N SER A 324 -26.17 -7.64 10.28
CA SER A 324 -24.91 -6.96 9.89
C SER A 324 -23.68 -7.82 10.20
N ALA A 325 -23.68 -8.55 11.32
CA ALA A 325 -22.58 -9.45 11.68
C ALA A 325 -22.38 -10.60 10.68
N GLU A 326 -23.46 -11.22 10.19
CA GLU A 326 -23.39 -12.30 9.18
C GLU A 326 -22.83 -11.77 7.85
N LEU A 327 -23.27 -10.58 7.45
CA LEU A 327 -22.80 -9.94 6.22
C LEU A 327 -21.33 -9.55 6.32
N ALA A 328 -20.93 -8.97 7.46
CA ALA A 328 -19.54 -8.62 7.75
C ALA A 328 -18.65 -9.87 7.76
N GLN A 329 -19.10 -10.96 8.39
CA GLN A 329 -18.37 -12.23 8.44
C GLN A 329 -18.14 -12.82 7.04
N ALA A 330 -19.17 -12.82 6.17
CA ALA A 330 -19.02 -13.25 4.78
C ALA A 330 -17.98 -12.39 4.04
N GLY A 331 -18.01 -11.07 4.24
CA GLY A 331 -17.03 -10.14 3.70
C GLY A 331 -15.62 -10.39 4.24
N TRP A 332 -15.45 -10.54 5.54
CA TRP A 332 -14.15 -10.82 6.15
C TRP A 332 -13.54 -12.15 5.69
N GLN A 333 -14.33 -13.20 5.55
CA GLN A 333 -13.89 -14.49 5.02
C GLN A 333 -13.39 -14.38 3.58
N ALA A 334 -14.07 -13.57 2.75
CA ALA A 334 -13.66 -13.32 1.36
C ALA A 334 -12.41 -12.43 1.29
N LEU A 335 -12.33 -11.41 2.15
CA LEU A 335 -11.22 -10.47 2.15
C LEU A 335 -9.96 -11.06 2.80
N TRP A 336 -10.09 -11.77 3.91
CA TRP A 336 -9.00 -12.38 4.66
C TRP A 336 -9.20 -13.90 4.87
N PRO A 337 -9.22 -14.69 3.77
CA PRO A 337 -9.24 -16.15 3.88
C PRO A 337 -7.97 -16.65 4.60
N PRO A 338 -7.95 -17.86 5.15
CA PRO A 338 -6.83 -18.39 5.93
C PRO A 338 -5.47 -18.27 5.26
N GLU A 339 -5.41 -18.46 3.94
CA GLU A 339 -4.16 -18.33 3.18
C GLU A 339 -3.61 -16.89 3.23
N LEU A 340 -4.45 -15.88 2.97
CA LEU A 340 -4.01 -14.48 3.00
C LEU A 340 -3.62 -14.02 4.41
N ARG A 341 -4.27 -14.54 5.45
CA ARG A 341 -3.88 -14.30 6.84
C ARG A 341 -2.49 -14.85 7.15
N ARG A 342 -2.20 -16.08 6.72
CA ARG A 342 -0.87 -16.69 6.85
C ARG A 342 0.20 -15.91 6.09
N LYS A 343 -0.09 -15.50 4.85
CA LYS A 343 0.82 -14.68 4.05
C LYS A 343 1.11 -13.34 4.74
N HIS A 344 0.08 -12.65 5.24
CA HIS A 344 0.23 -11.40 5.98
C HIS A 344 1.15 -11.57 7.20
N ALA A 345 0.98 -12.64 7.99
CA ALA A 345 1.83 -12.92 9.13
C ALA A 345 3.28 -13.23 8.72
N LEU A 346 3.50 -13.97 7.62
CA LEU A 346 4.85 -14.22 7.06
C LEU A 346 5.54 -12.93 6.62
N TYR A 347 4.83 -12.04 5.93
CA TYR A 347 5.37 -10.75 5.51
C TYR A 347 5.70 -9.85 6.70
N GLN A 348 4.82 -9.79 7.71
CA GLN A 348 5.11 -9.04 8.94
C GLN A 348 6.32 -9.61 9.68
N PHE A 349 6.43 -10.93 9.78
CA PHE A 349 7.59 -11.59 10.38
C PHE A 349 8.90 -11.19 9.68
N GLY A 350 8.91 -11.16 8.35
CA GLY A 350 10.07 -10.69 7.57
C GLY A 350 10.35 -9.20 7.80
N LEU A 351 9.32 -8.37 7.81
CA LEU A 351 9.45 -6.93 8.02
C LEU A 351 10.06 -6.59 9.39
N GLU A 352 9.64 -7.25 10.46
CA GLU A 352 10.19 -7.04 11.81
C GLU A 352 11.71 -7.28 11.85
N LYS A 353 12.23 -8.20 11.00
CA LYS A 353 13.67 -8.41 10.82
C LYS A 353 14.34 -7.24 10.10
N LEU A 354 13.75 -6.83 8.97
CA LEU A 354 14.33 -5.80 8.10
C LEU A 354 14.38 -4.43 8.78
N MET A 355 13.42 -4.13 9.65
CA MET A 355 13.42 -2.86 10.42
C MET A 355 14.65 -2.67 11.32
N ARG A 356 15.38 -3.75 11.64
CA ARG A 356 16.59 -3.71 12.46
C ARG A 356 17.88 -3.79 11.65
N PHE A 357 17.76 -3.92 10.34
CA PHE A 357 18.94 -4.04 9.48
C PHE A 357 19.64 -2.69 9.34
N SER A 358 20.96 -2.71 9.43
CA SER A 358 21.80 -1.58 9.03
C SER A 358 21.73 -1.35 7.52
N GLU A 359 22.19 -0.19 7.08
CA GLU A 359 22.23 0.15 5.64
C GLU A 359 22.96 -0.91 4.80
N PRO A 360 24.16 -1.41 5.16
CA PRO A 360 24.81 -2.47 4.39
C PRO A 360 24.03 -3.80 4.36
N GLN A 361 23.34 -4.13 5.46
CA GLN A 361 22.52 -5.33 5.51
C GLN A 361 21.29 -5.22 4.60
N LEU A 362 20.61 -4.05 4.55
CA LEU A 362 19.47 -3.83 3.66
C LEU A 362 19.88 -3.90 2.19
N ARG A 363 20.99 -3.24 1.82
CA ARG A 363 21.53 -3.32 0.45
C ARG A 363 21.80 -4.75 0.03
N ALA A 364 22.52 -5.50 0.88
CA ALA A 364 22.85 -6.90 0.61
C ALA A 364 21.60 -7.79 0.56
N HIS A 365 20.61 -7.53 1.44
CA HIS A 365 19.33 -8.24 1.44
C HIS A 365 18.57 -8.03 0.14
N PHE A 366 18.36 -6.77 -0.28
CA PHE A 366 17.60 -6.48 -1.50
C PHE A 366 18.35 -6.91 -2.76
N SER A 367 19.68 -6.78 -2.81
CA SER A 367 20.51 -7.34 -3.89
C SER A 367 20.28 -8.85 -4.02
N THR A 368 20.28 -9.58 -2.89
CA THR A 368 20.00 -11.02 -2.88
C THR A 368 18.54 -11.31 -3.27
N PHE A 369 17.58 -10.52 -2.78
CA PHE A 369 16.17 -10.71 -3.08
C PHE A 369 15.88 -10.58 -4.58
N PHE A 370 16.40 -9.55 -5.23
CA PHE A 370 16.19 -9.35 -6.67
C PHE A 370 17.07 -10.25 -7.55
N SER A 371 18.00 -11.02 -6.96
CA SER A 371 18.71 -12.12 -7.65
C SER A 371 17.93 -13.42 -7.66
N LEU A 372 16.84 -13.53 -6.92
CA LEU A 372 15.93 -14.68 -6.98
C LEU A 372 15.30 -14.81 -8.38
N PRO A 373 14.84 -16.02 -8.78
CA PRO A 373 14.03 -16.17 -9.98
C PRO A 373 12.88 -15.15 -10.03
N LYS A 374 12.65 -14.59 -11.21
CA LYS A 374 11.71 -13.48 -11.43
C LYS A 374 10.34 -13.76 -10.83
N GLU A 375 9.79 -14.95 -11.02
CA GLU A 375 8.48 -15.37 -10.55
C GLU A 375 8.39 -15.36 -9.01
N GLN A 376 9.52 -15.61 -8.31
CA GLN A 376 9.56 -15.66 -6.85
C GLN A 376 9.49 -14.27 -6.23
N TRP A 377 10.39 -13.33 -6.61
CA TRP A 377 10.34 -11.98 -6.05
C TRP A 377 9.10 -11.19 -6.53
N TYR A 378 8.67 -11.47 -7.74
CA TYR A 378 7.50 -10.93 -8.39
C TYR A 378 6.22 -11.23 -7.60
N GLY A 379 5.92 -12.51 -7.42
CA GLY A 379 4.77 -12.97 -6.64
C GLY A 379 4.83 -12.58 -5.16
N PHE A 380 6.06 -12.43 -4.62
CA PHE A 380 6.29 -11.93 -3.28
C PHE A 380 5.82 -10.47 -3.13
N LEU A 381 6.25 -9.56 -4.01
CA LEU A 381 5.99 -8.13 -3.91
C LEU A 381 4.53 -7.73 -4.12
N VAL A 382 3.76 -8.52 -4.88
CA VAL A 382 2.35 -8.24 -5.21
C VAL A 382 1.36 -9.20 -4.55
N ASN A 383 1.86 -10.08 -3.65
CA ASN A 383 1.05 -11.02 -2.88
C ASN A 383 0.27 -12.05 -3.74
N THR A 384 0.82 -12.45 -4.89
CA THR A 384 0.23 -13.49 -5.75
C THR A 384 0.82 -14.87 -5.51
N ALA A 385 2.06 -14.99 -4.99
CA ALA A 385 2.66 -16.26 -4.63
C ALA A 385 1.85 -16.97 -3.53
N SER A 386 1.70 -18.29 -3.60
CA SER A 386 1.12 -19.13 -2.56
C SER A 386 2.03 -19.22 -1.32
N VAL A 387 1.50 -19.69 -0.18
CA VAL A 387 2.31 -19.87 1.04
C VAL A 387 3.52 -20.79 0.82
N PRO A 388 3.43 -21.96 0.16
CA PRO A 388 4.60 -22.77 -0.16
C PRO A 388 5.64 -22.05 -1.01
N GLU A 389 5.22 -21.31 -2.05
CA GLU A 389 6.12 -20.53 -2.91
C GLU A 389 6.84 -19.42 -2.14
N LEU A 390 6.14 -18.73 -1.23
CA LEU A 390 6.75 -17.73 -0.35
C LEU A 390 7.81 -18.36 0.55
N ILE A 391 7.52 -19.51 1.17
CA ILE A 391 8.47 -20.22 2.01
C ILE A 391 9.71 -20.64 1.19
N VAL A 392 9.53 -21.17 -0.01
CA VAL A 392 10.64 -21.53 -0.90
C VAL A 392 11.47 -20.30 -1.26
N ALA A 393 10.85 -19.18 -1.59
CA ALA A 393 11.56 -17.93 -1.89
C ALA A 393 12.36 -17.43 -0.68
N MET A 394 11.77 -17.45 0.52
CA MET A 394 12.44 -17.04 1.76
C MET A 394 13.61 -17.96 2.11
N LEU A 395 13.45 -19.28 1.97
CA LEU A 395 14.54 -20.24 2.20
C LEU A 395 15.66 -20.08 1.18
N ARG A 396 15.35 -19.85 -0.08
CA ARG A 396 16.34 -19.60 -1.12
C ARG A 396 17.11 -18.29 -0.87
N LEU A 397 16.40 -17.21 -0.52
CA LEU A 397 17.01 -15.96 -0.11
C LEU A 397 17.96 -16.20 1.07
N PHE A 398 17.50 -16.88 2.12
CA PHE A 398 18.34 -17.20 3.27
C PHE A 398 19.57 -18.01 2.87
N ALA A 399 19.43 -19.02 2.01
CA ALA A 399 20.54 -19.87 1.57
C ALA A 399 21.61 -19.08 0.81
N THR A 400 21.21 -18.13 -0.04
CA THR A 400 22.10 -17.35 -0.92
C THR A 400 22.60 -16.04 -0.31
N ALA A 401 21.93 -15.51 0.72
CA ALA A 401 22.31 -14.27 1.38
C ALA A 401 23.70 -14.34 2.03
N PRO A 402 24.44 -13.23 2.10
CA PRO A 402 25.71 -13.17 2.83
C PRO A 402 25.49 -13.34 4.34
N TRP A 403 26.57 -13.67 5.06
CA TRP A 403 26.48 -14.07 6.48
C TRP A 403 25.90 -12.99 7.39
N ASN A 404 26.23 -11.72 7.17
CA ASN A 404 25.68 -10.60 7.96
C ASN A 404 24.14 -10.48 7.84
N VAL A 405 23.59 -10.76 6.66
CA VAL A 405 22.13 -10.82 6.42
C VAL A 405 21.53 -12.05 7.10
N LYS A 406 22.17 -13.24 6.96
CA LYS A 406 21.73 -14.47 7.63
C LYS A 406 21.67 -14.29 9.15
N ALA A 407 22.70 -13.71 9.75
CA ALA A 407 22.75 -13.44 11.18
C ALA A 407 21.59 -12.53 11.63
N GLY A 408 21.28 -11.47 10.87
CA GLY A 408 20.14 -10.60 11.14
C GLY A 408 18.79 -11.33 11.02
N LEU A 409 18.65 -12.19 10.00
CA LEU A 409 17.42 -12.97 9.80
C LEU A 409 17.20 -14.06 10.87
N MET A 410 18.27 -14.63 11.46
CA MET A 410 18.17 -15.62 12.55
C MET A 410 17.78 -15.02 13.90
N GLY A 411 18.09 -13.74 14.14
CA GLY A 411 17.71 -13.06 15.39
C GLY A 411 16.20 -13.14 15.62
N MET A 412 15.76 -13.48 16.83
CA MET A 412 14.35 -13.53 17.22
C MET A 412 14.12 -12.55 18.36
N GLN A 413 13.10 -11.69 18.24
CA GLN A 413 12.71 -10.74 19.27
C GLN A 413 11.18 -10.67 19.40
N GLY A 414 10.68 -10.37 20.58
CA GLY A 414 9.30 -10.12 21.01
C GLY A 414 8.17 -10.44 20.01
N ARG A 415 7.88 -9.51 19.12
CA ARG A 415 6.75 -9.61 18.19
C ARG A 415 6.85 -10.75 17.19
N GLU A 416 8.07 -11.13 16.79
CA GLU A 416 8.29 -12.22 15.83
C GLU A 416 7.89 -13.58 16.39
N LEU A 417 8.07 -13.78 17.70
CA LEU A 417 7.62 -15.00 18.37
C LEU A 417 6.10 -15.11 18.35
N ALA A 418 5.40 -13.99 18.60
CA ALA A 418 3.93 -13.94 18.53
C ALA A 418 3.41 -14.20 17.11
N LEU A 419 4.05 -13.61 16.08
CA LEU A 419 3.73 -13.83 14.69
C LEU A 419 4.00 -15.28 14.28
N GLY A 420 5.12 -15.87 14.70
CA GLY A 420 5.46 -17.26 14.45
C GLY A 420 4.45 -18.24 15.07
N MET A 421 4.00 -17.98 16.31
CA MET A 421 2.94 -18.77 16.94
C MET A 421 1.61 -18.61 16.21
N GLY A 422 1.26 -17.40 15.76
CA GLY A 422 0.06 -17.13 14.97
C GLY A 422 0.03 -17.92 13.66
N LEU A 423 1.17 -18.13 12.99
CA LEU A 423 1.27 -18.95 11.79
C LEU A 423 0.89 -20.42 12.01
N ILE A 424 1.18 -20.96 13.19
CA ILE A 424 0.90 -22.35 13.57
C ILE A 424 -0.58 -22.50 13.97
N LEU A 425 -1.14 -21.49 14.63
CA LEU A 425 -2.49 -21.53 15.22
C LEU A 425 -3.60 -21.09 14.26
N THR A 426 -3.29 -20.45 13.13
CA THR A 426 -4.28 -20.08 12.12
C THR A 426 -4.71 -21.33 11.34
N ARG A 427 -5.67 -22.08 11.86
CA ARG A 427 -6.37 -23.17 11.17
C ARG A 427 -7.46 -22.63 10.24
#